data_7a7e6e866129a85e53b60d8b581ab3f6
#
_entry.id   7a7e6e866129a85e53b60d8b581ab3f6
#
_cell.length_a   1.000
_cell.length_b   1.000
_cell.length_c   1.000
_cell.angle_alpha   90.00
_cell.angle_beta   90.00
_cell.angle_gamma   90.00
#
_symmetry.space_group_name_H-M   'P 1'
#
loop_
_entity.id
_entity.type
_entity.pdbx_description
1 polymer ?
#
loop_
_entity_poly.entity_id
_entity_poly.type
_entity_poly.pdbx_seq_one_letter_code
_entity_poly.pdbx_strand_id
1 'polypeptide(L)'
;AMDNDNVSYVMTYEELGALFIAKKIEIAECDEDRTDSESSKQARNFGNTAGVAEAVKSVLKDKEQVKPYIISGLTKETAKELKKFVKDKKCPDCNLVEVMCCEGGCVGGNATLNLPRIARKQLKTLLDESQDLKRED
;
A
#
# COMPACT_ATOMS: atom_id res chain seq x y z
N ALA A 1 -5.83 11.62 -13.19
CA ALA A 1 -6.79 10.62 -12.65
C ALA A 1 -8.23 10.97 -13.03
N MET A 2 -8.47 12.19 -13.50
CA MET A 2 -9.84 12.66 -13.78
C MET A 2 -10.34 12.43 -15.21
N ASP A 3 -9.53 11.85 -16.07
CA ASP A 3 -9.92 11.50 -17.45
C ASP A 3 -10.17 10.00 -17.65
N ASN A 4 -10.54 9.29 -16.58
CA ASN A 4 -10.85 7.87 -16.69
C ASN A 4 -12.35 7.67 -16.47
N ASP A 5 -13.06 7.29 -17.51
CA ASP A 5 -14.53 7.06 -17.51
C ASP A 5 -14.98 5.99 -16.48
N ASN A 6 -14.04 5.17 -15.99
CA ASN A 6 -14.30 4.15 -14.97
C ASN A 6 -14.15 4.65 -13.53
N VAL A 7 -13.71 5.92 -13.33
CA VAL A 7 -13.51 6.51 -12.00
C VAL A 7 -14.36 7.78 -11.90
N SER A 8 -15.48 7.70 -11.21
CA SER A 8 -16.41 8.82 -11.05
C SER A 8 -15.93 9.85 -10.04
N TYR A 9 -15.33 9.40 -8.93
CA TYR A 9 -14.88 10.28 -7.84
C TYR A 9 -13.57 9.78 -7.25
N VAL A 10 -12.75 10.73 -6.81
CA VAL A 10 -11.52 10.47 -6.01
C VAL A 10 -11.61 11.35 -4.78
N MET A 11 -11.47 10.77 -3.61
CA MET A 11 -11.53 11.50 -2.34
C MET A 11 -10.45 11.02 -1.38
N THR A 12 -10.04 11.89 -0.48
CA THR A 12 -9.15 11.58 0.64
C THR A 12 -9.94 10.96 1.80
N TYR A 13 -9.24 10.41 2.78
CA TYR A 13 -9.90 9.93 4.01
C TYR A 13 -10.54 11.06 4.80
N GLU A 14 -9.97 12.27 4.77
CA GLU A 14 -10.58 13.45 5.41
C GLU A 14 -11.90 13.82 4.75
N GLU A 15 -11.95 13.82 3.41
CA GLU A 15 -13.18 14.08 2.64
C GLU A 15 -14.23 12.99 2.87
N LEU A 16 -13.82 11.72 2.96
CA LEU A 16 -14.71 10.63 3.30
C LEU A 16 -15.25 10.78 4.73
N GLY A 17 -14.42 11.15 5.70
CA GLY A 17 -14.86 11.44 7.06
C GLY A 17 -15.86 12.59 7.11
N ALA A 18 -15.62 13.66 6.37
CA ALA A 18 -16.56 14.78 6.26
C ALA A 18 -17.90 14.35 5.62
N LEU A 19 -17.86 13.46 4.63
CA LEU A 19 -19.07 12.88 4.03
C LEU A 19 -19.87 12.07 5.05
N PHE A 20 -19.24 11.25 5.88
CA PHE A 20 -19.90 10.50 6.95
C PHE A 20 -20.59 11.44 7.94
N ILE A 21 -19.92 12.49 8.38
CA ILE A 21 -20.49 13.50 9.27
C ILE A 21 -21.72 14.16 8.59
N ALA A 22 -21.59 14.59 7.34
CA ALA A 22 -22.68 15.22 6.59
C ALA A 22 -23.88 14.32 6.39
N LYS A 23 -23.66 13.01 6.27
CA LYS A 23 -24.70 11.97 6.14
C LYS A 23 -25.19 11.46 7.49
N LYS A 24 -24.65 11.95 8.60
CA LYS A 24 -24.97 11.47 9.96
C LYS A 24 -24.72 9.96 10.13
N ILE A 25 -23.67 9.46 9.50
CA ILE A 25 -23.23 8.06 9.63
C ILE A 25 -22.26 8.01 10.80
N GLU A 26 -22.65 7.33 11.87
CA GLU A 26 -21.78 7.03 13.01
C GLU A 26 -21.17 5.64 12.81
N ILE A 27 -19.90 5.58 12.44
CA ILE A 27 -19.23 4.32 12.07
C ILE A 27 -19.25 3.33 13.25
N ALA A 28 -19.15 3.84 14.49
CA ALA A 28 -19.16 3.01 15.70
C ALA A 28 -20.51 2.34 15.97
N GLU A 29 -21.59 2.83 15.36
CA GLU A 29 -22.95 2.29 15.47
C GLU A 29 -23.32 1.39 14.28
N CYS A 30 -22.45 1.29 13.27
CA CYS A 30 -22.68 0.39 12.14
C CYS A 30 -22.39 -1.07 12.54
N ASP A 31 -23.20 -1.98 12.02
CA ASP A 31 -22.94 -3.41 12.18
C ASP A 31 -21.61 -3.78 11.57
N GLU A 32 -20.89 -4.67 12.24
CA GLU A 32 -19.65 -5.21 11.69
C GLU A 32 -19.93 -6.05 10.46
N ASP A 33 -19.30 -5.70 9.36
CA ASP A 33 -19.26 -6.53 8.15
C ASP A 33 -17.85 -7.12 7.99
N ARG A 34 -17.79 -8.34 7.49
CA ARG A 34 -16.52 -9.01 7.28
C ARG A 34 -15.93 -8.58 5.94
N THR A 35 -14.67 -8.18 5.97
CA THR A 35 -13.91 -8.02 4.74
C THR A 35 -13.87 -9.35 3.99
N ASP A 36 -13.88 -9.27 2.65
CA ASP A 36 -13.75 -10.43 1.79
C ASP A 36 -12.62 -11.36 2.25
N SER A 37 -12.97 -12.60 2.57
CA SER A 37 -12.04 -13.62 3.05
C SER A 37 -11.08 -14.12 1.96
N GLU A 38 -11.36 -13.83 0.69
CA GLU A 38 -10.55 -14.26 -0.44
C GLU A 38 -9.31 -13.41 -0.64
N SER A 39 -9.27 -12.20 -0.07
CA SER A 39 -8.10 -11.33 -0.17
C SER A 39 -6.92 -11.91 0.59
N SER A 40 -5.81 -12.12 -0.12
CA SER A 40 -4.60 -12.66 0.49
C SER A 40 -3.90 -11.66 1.40
N LYS A 41 -3.13 -12.18 2.37
CA LYS A 41 -2.24 -11.40 3.23
C LYS A 41 -1.31 -10.51 2.41
N GLN A 42 -0.76 -11.03 1.31
CA GLN A 42 0.15 -10.30 0.43
C GLN A 42 -0.54 -9.11 -0.23
N ALA A 43 -1.77 -9.28 -0.72
CA ALA A 43 -2.53 -8.18 -1.33
C ALA A 43 -2.87 -7.09 -0.31
N ARG A 44 -3.30 -7.47 0.89
CA ARG A 44 -3.60 -6.53 1.97
C ARG A 44 -2.37 -5.77 2.45
N ASN A 45 -1.18 -6.35 2.33
CA ASN A 45 0.08 -5.72 2.73
C ASN A 45 0.56 -4.61 1.77
N PHE A 46 -0.09 -4.40 0.62
CA PHE A 46 0.28 -3.34 -0.33
C PHE A 46 0.22 -1.94 0.27
N GLY A 47 -0.54 -1.75 1.33
CA GLY A 47 -0.59 -0.48 2.07
C GLY A 47 0.69 -0.15 2.85
N ASN A 48 1.57 -1.11 3.10
CA ASN A 48 2.86 -0.93 3.76
C ASN A 48 3.99 -0.75 2.75
N THR A 49 5.03 -0.02 3.14
CA THR A 49 6.31 -0.03 2.44
C THR A 49 6.87 -1.44 2.41
N ALA A 50 7.44 -1.85 1.29
CA ALA A 50 7.91 -3.19 0.96
C ALA A 50 6.81 -4.24 0.72
N GLY A 51 5.53 -3.90 0.88
CA GLY A 51 4.43 -4.86 0.73
C GLY A 51 4.29 -5.41 -0.68
N VAL A 52 4.54 -4.60 -1.70
CA VAL A 52 4.52 -5.04 -3.10
C VAL A 52 5.72 -5.93 -3.40
N ALA A 53 6.91 -5.56 -2.93
CA ALA A 53 8.11 -6.38 -3.12
C ALA A 53 7.99 -7.75 -2.44
N GLU A 54 7.40 -7.80 -1.25
CA GLU A 54 7.09 -9.05 -0.55
C GLU A 54 6.08 -9.91 -1.32
N ALA A 55 5.05 -9.30 -1.87
CA ALA A 55 4.06 -9.99 -2.70
C ALA A 55 4.72 -10.60 -3.96
N VAL A 56 5.57 -9.82 -4.65
CA VAL A 56 6.33 -10.31 -5.81
C VAL A 56 7.20 -11.50 -5.41
N LYS A 57 7.93 -11.39 -4.30
CA LYS A 57 8.72 -12.52 -3.79
C LYS A 57 7.88 -13.75 -3.49
N SER A 58 6.66 -13.56 -2.98
CA SER A 58 5.80 -14.68 -2.58
C SER A 58 5.32 -15.52 -3.76
N VAL A 59 5.17 -14.93 -4.95
CA VAL A 59 4.68 -15.63 -6.16
C VAL A 59 5.80 -16.25 -6.99
N LEU A 60 7.05 -15.91 -6.74
CA LEU A 60 8.18 -16.45 -7.49
C LEU A 60 8.69 -17.76 -6.87
N LYS A 61 9.09 -18.71 -7.72
CA LYS A 61 9.68 -19.99 -7.28
C LYS A 61 11.03 -19.77 -6.61
N ASP A 62 11.84 -18.88 -7.17
CA ASP A 62 13.16 -18.52 -6.66
C ASP A 62 13.13 -17.10 -6.03
N LYS A 63 12.81 -17.09 -4.76
CA LYS A 63 12.65 -15.84 -3.99
C LYS A 63 13.97 -15.09 -3.79
N GLU A 64 15.11 -15.79 -3.84
CA GLU A 64 16.42 -15.20 -3.62
C GLU A 64 16.88 -14.37 -4.82
N GLN A 65 16.33 -14.63 -6.00
CA GLN A 65 16.62 -13.81 -7.19
C GLN A 65 16.03 -12.42 -7.12
N VAL A 66 15.02 -12.17 -6.26
CA VAL A 66 14.42 -10.83 -6.13
C VAL A 66 15.22 -9.99 -5.16
N LYS A 67 15.89 -8.98 -5.72
CA LYS A 67 16.65 -7.99 -4.98
C LYS A 67 15.93 -6.64 -5.04
N PRO A 68 15.02 -6.36 -4.09
CA PRO A 68 14.25 -5.13 -4.12
C PRO A 68 15.08 -3.94 -3.62
N TYR A 69 14.89 -2.80 -4.27
CA TYR A 69 15.27 -1.49 -3.78
C TYR A 69 14.00 -0.75 -3.36
N ILE A 70 13.92 -0.37 -2.09
CA ILE A 70 12.71 0.18 -1.50
C ILE A 70 12.91 1.66 -1.21
N ILE A 71 12.06 2.52 -1.78
CA ILE A 71 11.97 3.93 -1.46
C ILE A 71 10.69 4.16 -0.65
N SER A 72 10.86 4.56 0.61
CA SER A 72 9.78 4.91 1.53
C SER A 72 9.75 6.41 1.75
N GLY A 73 8.85 7.08 1.07
CA GLY A 73 8.75 8.53 1.01
C GLY A 73 9.49 9.12 -0.19
N LEU A 74 8.76 9.81 -1.05
CA LEU A 74 9.31 10.46 -2.23
C LEU A 74 9.76 11.89 -1.87
N THR A 75 11.07 12.05 -1.64
CA THR A 75 11.73 13.34 -1.39
C THR A 75 12.44 13.86 -2.64
N LYS A 76 13.01 15.07 -2.57
CA LYS A 76 13.85 15.60 -3.66
C LYS A 76 15.09 14.72 -3.91
N GLU A 77 15.64 14.14 -2.85
CA GLU A 77 16.82 13.26 -2.88
C GLU A 77 16.47 11.93 -3.55
N THR A 78 15.43 11.26 -3.08
CA THR A 78 14.98 9.98 -3.65
C THR A 78 14.49 10.13 -5.09
N ALA A 79 13.88 11.26 -5.45
CA ALA A 79 13.51 11.58 -6.82
C ALA A 79 14.74 11.78 -7.75
N LYS A 80 15.83 12.38 -7.24
CA LYS A 80 17.09 12.49 -7.99
C LYS A 80 17.72 11.12 -8.21
N GLU A 81 17.68 10.27 -7.20
CA GLU A 81 18.19 8.90 -7.26
C GLU A 81 17.43 8.08 -8.33
N LEU A 82 16.10 8.12 -8.31
CA LEU A 82 15.27 7.49 -9.36
C LEU A 82 15.61 7.99 -10.76
N LYS A 83 15.78 9.31 -10.94
CA LYS A 83 16.20 9.89 -12.22
C LYS A 83 17.56 9.35 -12.67
N LYS A 84 18.49 9.12 -11.74
CA LYS A 84 19.77 8.51 -12.03
C LYS A 84 19.60 7.06 -12.51
N PHE A 85 18.79 6.25 -11.82
CA PHE A 85 18.51 4.87 -12.25
C PHE A 85 17.93 4.81 -13.68
N VAL A 86 17.00 5.72 -13.99
CA VAL A 86 16.42 5.83 -15.35
C VAL A 86 17.47 6.21 -16.37
N LYS A 87 18.31 7.21 -16.07
CA LYS A 87 19.38 7.66 -16.97
C LYS A 87 20.41 6.58 -17.22
N ASP A 88 20.84 5.90 -16.17
CA ASP A 88 21.88 4.87 -16.23
C ASP A 88 21.32 3.52 -16.71
N LYS A 89 19.98 3.42 -16.87
CA LYS A 89 19.22 2.18 -17.19
C LYS A 89 19.60 1.02 -16.27
N LYS A 90 19.97 1.33 -15.05
CA LYS A 90 20.48 0.38 -14.07
C LYS A 90 20.16 0.84 -12.66
N CYS A 91 19.67 -0.09 -11.83
CA CYS A 91 19.63 0.04 -10.39
C CYS A 91 20.82 -0.72 -9.80
N PRO A 92 21.62 -0.13 -8.91
CA PRO A 92 22.72 -0.83 -8.26
C PRO A 92 22.18 -1.99 -7.42
N ASP A 93 22.68 -3.20 -7.69
CA ASP A 93 22.40 -4.41 -6.92
C ASP A 93 20.91 -4.74 -6.71
N CYS A 94 20.03 -4.20 -7.56
CA CYS A 94 18.60 -4.48 -7.51
C CYS A 94 18.04 -4.85 -8.88
N ASN A 95 16.93 -5.60 -8.88
CA ASN A 95 16.16 -5.94 -10.08
C ASN A 95 14.65 -5.63 -9.93
N LEU A 96 14.27 -5.07 -8.79
CA LEU A 96 12.94 -4.58 -8.50
C LEU A 96 13.05 -3.27 -7.73
N VAL A 97 12.33 -2.23 -8.17
CA VAL A 97 12.27 -0.95 -7.44
C VAL A 97 10.84 -0.73 -7.01
N GLU A 98 10.62 -0.63 -5.71
CA GLU A 98 9.34 -0.22 -5.12
C GLU A 98 9.46 1.21 -4.62
N VAL A 99 8.50 2.05 -5.01
CA VAL A 99 8.46 3.47 -4.61
C VAL A 99 7.14 3.77 -3.94
N MET A 100 7.20 4.14 -2.67
CA MET A 100 6.07 4.70 -1.94
C MET A 100 6.21 6.22 -1.86
N CYS A 101 5.17 6.96 -2.25
CA CYS A 101 5.15 8.41 -2.15
C CYS A 101 5.21 8.88 -0.70
N CYS A 102 4.48 8.19 0.18
CA CYS A 102 4.41 8.48 1.60
C CYS A 102 5.36 7.59 2.41
N GLU A 103 5.98 8.14 3.45
CA GLU A 103 6.82 7.37 4.36
C GLU A 103 6.01 6.30 5.09
N GLY A 104 6.47 5.06 5.01
CA GLY A 104 5.79 3.91 5.62
C GLY A 104 4.67 3.32 4.77
N GLY A 105 4.42 3.86 3.59
CA GLY A 105 3.36 3.43 2.67
C GLY A 105 2.04 4.19 2.86
N CYS A 106 0.98 3.70 2.26
CA CYS A 106 -0.34 4.35 2.23
C CYS A 106 -0.94 4.52 3.63
N VAL A 107 -0.66 3.61 4.56
CA VAL A 107 -1.13 3.69 5.95
C VAL A 107 -0.53 4.85 6.75
N GLY A 108 0.55 5.45 6.25
CA GLY A 108 1.15 6.67 6.79
C GLY A 108 0.98 7.89 5.90
N GLY A 109 0.10 7.79 4.89
CA GLY A 109 -0.11 8.83 3.88
C GLY A 109 -0.73 10.10 4.42
N ASN A 110 -0.66 11.16 3.61
CA ASN A 110 -1.32 12.43 3.88
C ASN A 110 -2.84 12.23 3.90
N ALA A 111 -3.53 13.00 4.72
CA ALA A 111 -4.98 12.95 4.90
C ALA A 111 -5.53 11.59 5.42
N THR A 112 -4.68 10.77 6.03
CA THR A 112 -5.13 9.66 6.86
C THR A 112 -5.56 10.21 8.23
N LEU A 113 -6.72 9.76 8.72
CA LEU A 113 -7.30 10.26 9.99
C LEU A 113 -6.59 9.69 11.22
N ASN A 114 -5.85 8.61 11.05
CA ASN A 114 -5.20 7.90 12.15
C ASN A 114 -3.70 8.18 12.19
N LEU A 115 -3.11 8.07 13.38
CA LEU A 115 -1.65 8.16 13.49
C LEU A 115 -1.00 6.95 12.77
N PRO A 116 0.06 7.16 11.98
CA PRO A 116 0.70 6.09 11.20
C PRO A 116 1.08 4.86 12.04
N ARG A 117 1.51 5.06 13.29
CA ARG A 117 1.84 3.98 14.21
C ARG A 117 0.64 3.11 14.57
N ILE A 118 -0.52 3.73 14.75
CA ILE A 118 -1.77 3.03 15.10
C ILE A 118 -2.27 2.29 13.86
N ALA A 119 -2.32 2.96 12.71
CA ALA A 119 -2.75 2.38 11.46
C ALA A 119 -1.91 1.14 11.07
N ARG A 120 -0.58 1.20 11.24
CA ARG A 120 0.31 0.06 11.01
C ARG A 120 0.03 -1.11 11.97
N LYS A 121 -0.26 -0.82 13.25
CA LYS A 121 -0.61 -1.87 14.21
C LYS A 121 -1.91 -2.57 13.82
N GLN A 122 -2.93 -1.79 13.43
CA GLN A 122 -4.22 -2.34 12.99
C GLN A 122 -4.07 -3.15 11.71
N LEU A 123 -3.32 -2.63 10.72
CA LEU A 123 -3.04 -3.38 9.51
C LEU A 123 -2.30 -4.69 9.82
N LYS A 124 -1.33 -4.69 10.74
CA LYS A 124 -0.64 -5.91 11.16
C LYS A 124 -1.61 -6.94 11.73
N THR A 125 -2.54 -6.54 12.59
CA THR A 125 -3.57 -7.45 13.13
C THR A 125 -4.38 -8.07 11.98
N LEU A 126 -4.84 -7.24 11.03
CA LEU A 126 -5.57 -7.72 9.85
C LEU A 126 -4.75 -8.70 9.00
N LEU A 127 -3.44 -8.45 8.85
CA LEU A 127 -2.53 -9.34 8.11
C LEU A 127 -2.35 -10.67 8.84
N ASP A 128 -2.25 -10.65 10.16
CA ASP A 128 -2.07 -11.87 10.97
C ASP A 128 -3.32 -12.77 10.92
N GLU A 129 -4.50 -12.18 10.70
CA GLU A 129 -5.78 -12.88 10.51
C GLU A 129 -6.04 -13.30 9.05
N SER A 130 -5.24 -12.81 8.12
CA SER A 130 -5.42 -13.05 6.68
C SER A 130 -4.74 -14.33 6.22
N GLN A 131 -5.32 -14.97 5.20
CA GLN A 131 -4.74 -16.16 4.58
C GLN A 131 -3.60 -15.79 3.64
N ASP A 132 -2.60 -16.67 3.53
CA ASP A 132 -1.55 -16.54 2.53
C ASP A 132 -2.10 -16.77 1.11
N LEU A 133 -1.42 -16.16 0.13
CA LEU A 133 -1.74 -16.37 -1.28
C LEU A 133 -1.62 -17.86 -1.61
N LYS A 134 -2.73 -18.47 -2.05
CA LYS A 134 -2.71 -19.81 -2.58
C LYS A 134 -2.07 -19.78 -3.96
N ARG A 135 -1.08 -20.63 -4.19
CA ARG A 135 -0.54 -20.86 -5.53
C ARG A 135 -1.41 -21.91 -6.20
N GLU A 136 -1.89 -21.58 -7.38
CA GLU A 136 -2.34 -22.61 -8.32
C GLU A 136 -1.08 -23.19 -8.97
N ASP A 137 -0.84 -24.48 -8.77
CA ASP A 137 0.30 -25.22 -9.32
C ASP A 137 0.17 -25.43 -10.84
#